data_6380d489171597c5659d3dbbd82c3d19
#
_entry.id   6380d489171597c5659d3dbbd82c3d19
#
_cell.length_a   1.000
_cell.length_b   1.000
_cell.length_c   1.000
_cell.angle_alpha   90.00
_cell.angle_beta   90.00
_cell.angle_gamma   90.00
#
_symmetry.space_group_name_H-M   'P 1'
#
loop_
_entity.id
_entity.type
_entity.pdbx_description
1 polymer ?
#
loop_
_entity_poly.entity_id
_entity_poly.type
_entity_poly.pdbx_seq_one_letter_code
_entity_poly.pdbx_strand_id
1 'polypeptide(L)'
;NLKGDWINAVGGSKGMINPLQVRPSPKDDENEAEENRLYHDEGYGMNDLALHMKNLEIFFSLYIPSLTDMQKAVLKKCLVELYQKFHISWDTDIAALSPTDFPIFSDLYKLVQEKAKSEREGKTYADLALLLYDIAEGADSFIWNGYTSVSSDAQITVMDTHALQETGDNVKRTQYFNILTYDWEQMSRDRNERVLLICDEAYLMIDQKVPQSLVYLRNVMKRARKYEAALGIISHSLVDFLGDAIKQYGQALLDIPCYKILMGTDGKNLKETADLYDLTEAEQELLLSRKRGHALFMVGAKRLHIQFDIPEYKFKYMGAAGGR
;
A
#
# COMPACT_ATOMS: atom_id res chain seq x y z
N ASN A 1 24.50 -16.01 7.11
CA ASN A 1 23.12 -16.03 7.64
C ASN A 1 22.52 -14.66 7.43
N LEU A 2 21.52 -14.56 6.55
CA LEU A 2 20.70 -13.37 6.40
C LEU A 2 19.94 -13.14 7.71
N LYS A 3 19.98 -11.90 8.24
CA LYS A 3 19.14 -11.51 9.37
C LYS A 3 17.77 -11.14 8.81
N GLY A 4 16.72 -11.70 9.37
CA GLY A 4 15.35 -11.40 9.00
C GLY A 4 14.54 -11.00 10.22
N ASP A 5 13.67 -10.02 10.06
CA ASP A 5 12.69 -9.60 11.05
C ASP A 5 11.29 -10.00 10.59
N TRP A 6 10.53 -10.49 11.55
CA TRP A 6 9.10 -10.75 11.39
C TRP A 6 8.31 -9.78 12.25
N ILE A 7 7.58 -8.90 11.60
CA ILE A 7 6.80 -7.82 12.24
C ILE A 7 5.32 -8.12 12.04
N ASN A 8 4.59 -8.26 13.12
CA ASN A 8 3.13 -8.31 13.05
C ASN A 8 2.60 -6.88 12.80
N ALA A 9 2.30 -6.56 11.55
CA ALA A 9 1.96 -5.22 11.08
C ALA A 9 0.47 -4.86 11.33
N VAL A 10 -0.07 -5.27 12.48
CA VAL A 10 -1.46 -5.01 12.89
C VAL A 10 -1.54 -4.20 14.19
N GLY A 11 -0.55 -3.39 14.46
CA GLY A 11 -0.50 -2.54 15.64
C GLY A 11 0.34 -3.10 16.78
N GLY A 12 0.09 -2.60 17.98
CA GLY A 12 0.83 -2.99 19.18
C GLY A 12 2.22 -2.37 19.29
N SER A 13 3.03 -2.89 20.21
CA SER A 13 4.30 -2.26 20.61
C SER A 13 5.42 -2.35 19.58
N LYS A 14 5.31 -3.19 18.55
CA LYS A 14 6.33 -3.40 17.50
C LYS A 14 5.81 -3.34 16.09
N GLY A 15 4.50 -3.32 15.88
CA GLY A 15 3.86 -3.37 14.57
C GLY A 15 3.00 -2.15 14.24
N MET A 16 3.07 -1.11 15.05
CA MET A 16 2.31 0.11 14.83
C MET A 16 2.92 0.94 13.71
N ILE A 17 2.11 1.30 12.74
CA ILE A 17 2.42 2.28 11.69
C ILE A 17 1.37 3.39 11.82
N ASN A 18 1.75 4.53 12.38
CA ASN A 18 0.86 5.67 12.56
C ASN A 18 0.49 6.29 11.20
N PRO A 19 -0.78 6.23 10.77
CA PRO A 19 -1.20 6.84 9.51
C PRO A 19 -1.10 8.37 9.51
N LEU A 20 -1.12 9.01 10.68
CA LEU A 20 -0.99 10.46 10.82
C LEU A 20 0.47 10.93 10.86
N GLN A 21 1.44 10.04 10.87
CA GLN A 21 2.84 10.43 10.75
C GLN A 21 3.14 10.85 9.32
N VAL A 22 3.50 12.11 9.13
CA VAL A 22 3.98 12.62 7.83
C VAL A 22 5.30 11.94 7.48
N ARG A 23 5.44 11.50 6.25
CA ARG A 23 6.65 10.84 5.77
C ARG A 23 7.39 11.78 4.84
N PRO A 24 8.73 11.85 4.95
CA PRO A 24 9.51 12.67 4.04
C PRO A 24 9.39 12.13 2.61
N SER A 25 9.17 13.03 1.68
CA SER A 25 9.23 12.70 0.26
C SER A 25 10.68 12.45 -0.15
N PRO A 26 10.91 11.52 -1.09
CA PRO A 26 12.23 11.37 -1.66
C PRO A 26 12.68 12.68 -2.30
N LYS A 27 13.88 13.13 -1.95
CA LYS A 27 14.47 14.34 -2.56
C LYS A 27 15.09 13.97 -3.90
N ASP A 28 14.84 14.79 -4.92
CA ASP A 28 15.59 14.70 -6.16
C ASP A 28 17.05 15.09 -5.92
N ASP A 29 17.98 14.45 -6.65
CA ASP A 29 19.36 14.86 -6.63
C ASP A 29 19.49 16.26 -7.26
N GLU A 30 20.13 17.20 -6.58
CA GLU A 30 20.31 18.57 -7.07
C GLU A 30 21.05 18.62 -8.41
N ASN A 31 21.82 17.58 -8.71
CA ASN A 31 22.57 17.41 -9.96
C ASN A 31 21.79 16.70 -11.07
N GLU A 32 20.57 16.25 -10.80
CA GLU A 32 19.77 15.55 -11.80
C GLU A 32 19.20 16.55 -12.82
N ALA A 33 19.34 16.24 -14.13
CA ALA A 33 18.79 17.06 -15.18
C ALA A 33 17.27 17.24 -14.97
N GLU A 34 16.75 18.42 -15.25
CA GLU A 34 15.36 18.82 -14.97
C GLU A 34 14.34 17.84 -15.54
N GLU A 35 14.64 17.26 -16.72
CA GLU A 35 13.84 16.22 -17.39
C GLU A 35 13.78 14.87 -16.66
N ASN A 36 14.72 14.60 -15.74
CA ASN A 36 14.79 13.35 -14.96
C ASN A 36 14.26 13.51 -13.52
N ARG A 37 13.86 14.71 -13.13
CA ARG A 37 13.31 14.94 -11.79
C ARG A 37 12.00 14.20 -11.61
N LEU A 38 11.87 13.52 -10.48
CA LEU A 38 10.75 12.61 -10.20
C LEU A 38 9.41 13.29 -10.08
N TYR A 39 9.40 14.53 -9.67
CA TYR A 39 8.20 15.27 -9.31
C TYR A 39 7.78 16.30 -10.35
N HIS A 40 8.43 16.33 -11.53
CA HIS A 40 8.12 17.28 -12.57
C HIS A 40 6.66 17.22 -13.03
N ASP A 41 6.08 16.01 -13.07
CA ASP A 41 4.72 15.79 -13.58
C ASP A 41 3.65 15.55 -12.50
N GLU A 42 4.03 15.24 -11.25
CA GLU A 42 3.08 14.71 -10.25
C GLU A 42 3.17 15.38 -8.86
N GLY A 43 3.50 16.63 -8.79
CA GLY A 43 3.51 17.33 -7.51
C GLY A 43 4.84 17.99 -7.18
N TYR A 44 5.67 18.23 -8.16
CA TYR A 44 6.84 19.09 -8.00
C TYR A 44 6.44 20.41 -7.34
N GLY A 45 7.09 20.73 -6.24
CA GLY A 45 6.74 21.89 -5.41
C GLY A 45 5.66 21.63 -4.36
N MET A 46 5.10 20.43 -4.28
CA MET A 46 4.28 20.04 -3.12
C MET A 46 5.20 19.62 -1.98
N ASN A 47 4.97 20.17 -0.80
CA ASN A 47 5.69 19.77 0.40
C ASN A 47 5.18 18.43 0.95
N ASP A 48 5.95 17.85 1.89
CA ASP A 48 5.68 16.53 2.47
C ASP A 48 4.29 16.45 3.10
N LEU A 49 3.87 17.48 3.84
CA LEU A 49 2.55 17.52 4.46
C LEU A 49 1.43 17.53 3.41
N ALA A 50 1.58 18.27 2.31
CA ALA A 50 0.56 18.33 1.26
C ALA A 50 0.41 17.00 0.53
N LEU A 51 1.50 16.28 0.26
CA LEU A 51 1.47 14.92 -0.30
C LEU A 51 0.86 13.94 0.69
N HIS A 52 1.23 14.05 1.97
CA HIS A 52 0.67 13.22 3.02
C HIS A 52 -0.84 13.40 3.18
N MET A 53 -1.34 14.64 3.10
CA MET A 53 -2.78 14.91 3.13
C MET A 53 -3.55 14.19 2.01
N LYS A 54 -2.96 14.04 0.83
CA LYS A 54 -3.56 13.22 -0.24
C LYS A 54 -3.59 11.73 0.10
N ASN A 55 -2.55 11.22 0.74
CA ASN A 55 -2.53 9.83 1.21
C ASN A 55 -3.59 9.60 2.30
N LEU A 56 -3.79 10.56 3.21
CA LEU A 56 -4.85 10.51 4.21
C LEU A 56 -6.26 10.54 3.58
N GLU A 57 -6.47 11.26 2.48
CA GLU A 57 -7.73 11.20 1.74
C GLU A 57 -8.03 9.78 1.24
N ILE A 58 -7.03 9.07 0.74
CA ILE A 58 -7.17 7.67 0.31
C ILE A 58 -7.43 6.79 1.52
N PHE A 59 -6.63 6.92 2.58
CA PHE A 59 -6.77 6.15 3.82
C PHE A 59 -8.19 6.22 4.38
N PHE A 60 -8.72 7.43 4.58
CA PHE A 60 -10.06 7.61 5.11
C PHE A 60 -11.17 7.16 4.15
N SER A 61 -10.94 7.26 2.84
CA SER A 61 -11.89 6.76 1.85
C SER A 61 -11.97 5.23 1.82
N LEU A 62 -10.85 4.54 2.10
CA LEU A 62 -10.80 3.09 2.26
C LEU A 62 -11.42 2.66 3.59
N TYR A 63 -11.08 3.36 4.68
CA TYR A 63 -11.53 3.00 6.02
C TYR A 63 -13.01 3.29 6.24
N ILE A 64 -13.49 4.48 5.85
CA ILE A 64 -14.87 4.93 6.00
C ILE A 64 -15.47 5.26 4.61
N PRO A 65 -15.85 4.27 3.81
CA PRO A 65 -16.37 4.51 2.45
C PRO A 65 -17.67 5.33 2.44
N SER A 66 -18.34 5.46 3.58
CA SER A 66 -19.61 6.20 3.75
C SER A 66 -19.42 7.70 4.00
N LEU A 67 -18.20 8.22 4.08
CA LEU A 67 -17.94 9.65 4.29
C LEU A 67 -18.60 10.50 3.21
N THR A 68 -19.46 11.41 3.64
CA THR A 68 -20.06 12.43 2.75
C THR A 68 -19.03 13.51 2.39
N ASP A 69 -19.27 14.25 1.31
CA ASP A 69 -18.36 15.31 0.89
C ASP A 69 -18.20 16.41 1.96
N MET A 70 -19.28 16.70 2.72
CA MET A 70 -19.20 17.64 3.84
C MET A 70 -18.33 17.11 4.96
N GLN A 71 -18.46 15.83 5.34
CA GLN A 71 -17.60 15.19 6.35
C GLN A 71 -16.14 15.15 5.91
N LYS A 72 -15.86 14.88 4.62
CA LYS A 72 -14.50 14.96 4.06
C LYS A 72 -13.92 16.37 4.17
N ALA A 73 -14.74 17.39 3.89
CA ALA A 73 -14.29 18.78 3.98
C ALA A 73 -13.94 19.19 5.42
N VAL A 74 -14.80 18.86 6.40
CA VAL A 74 -14.51 19.16 7.81
C VAL A 74 -13.36 18.33 8.35
N LEU A 75 -13.21 17.07 7.92
CA LEU A 75 -12.06 16.21 8.28
C LEU A 75 -10.73 16.84 7.80
N LYS A 76 -10.67 17.29 6.55
CA LYS A 76 -9.50 18.00 6.01
C LYS A 76 -9.16 19.25 6.83
N LYS A 77 -10.17 20.05 7.19
CA LYS A 77 -9.99 21.23 8.06
C LYS A 77 -9.41 20.82 9.41
N CYS A 78 -9.94 19.76 10.04
CA CYS A 78 -9.44 19.24 11.30
C CYS A 78 -7.99 18.74 11.19
N LEU A 79 -7.64 18.02 10.13
CA LEU A 79 -6.28 17.53 9.93
C LEU A 79 -5.27 18.66 9.81
N VAL A 80 -5.57 19.71 9.03
CA VAL A 80 -4.69 20.88 8.91
C VAL A 80 -4.50 21.54 10.28
N GLU A 81 -5.59 21.78 11.02
CA GLU A 81 -5.52 22.38 12.36
C GLU A 81 -4.78 21.48 13.36
N LEU A 82 -4.97 20.16 13.26
CA LEU A 82 -4.29 19.19 14.10
C LEU A 82 -2.77 19.27 13.92
N TYR A 83 -2.27 19.26 12.69
CA TYR A 83 -0.85 19.40 12.41
C TYR A 83 -0.29 20.73 12.91
N GLN A 84 -1.04 21.82 12.75
CA GLN A 84 -0.65 23.13 13.30
C GLN A 84 -0.52 23.10 14.83
N LYS A 85 -1.41 22.41 15.54
CA LYS A 85 -1.30 22.22 17.02
C LYS A 85 -0.04 21.46 17.42
N PHE A 86 0.46 20.60 16.54
CA PHE A 86 1.72 19.86 16.72
C PHE A 86 2.93 20.59 16.11
N HIS A 87 2.77 21.89 15.79
CA HIS A 87 3.81 22.73 15.20
C HIS A 87 4.33 22.25 13.83
N ILE A 88 3.52 21.47 13.12
CA ILE A 88 3.82 20.98 11.78
C ILE A 88 3.08 21.85 10.77
N SER A 89 3.84 22.52 9.91
CA SER A 89 3.35 23.39 8.82
C SER A 89 3.80 22.86 7.46
N TRP A 90 3.41 23.56 6.42
CA TRP A 90 3.78 23.21 5.06
C TRP A 90 5.31 23.25 4.80
N ASP A 91 6.05 24.05 5.58
CA ASP A 91 7.50 24.26 5.42
C ASP A 91 8.33 23.51 6.48
N THR A 92 7.70 22.65 7.30
CA THR A 92 8.39 21.90 8.34
C THR A 92 9.30 20.84 7.71
N ASP A 93 10.54 20.77 8.15
CA ASP A 93 11.45 19.67 7.79
C ASP A 93 11.04 18.40 8.53
N ILE A 94 10.30 17.55 7.82
CA ILE A 94 9.75 16.30 8.35
C ILE A 94 10.85 15.31 8.73
N ALA A 95 11.98 15.32 8.05
CA ALA A 95 13.08 14.40 8.33
C ALA A 95 13.76 14.65 9.70
N ALA A 96 13.58 15.85 10.26
CA ALA A 96 14.11 16.19 11.59
C ALA A 96 13.21 15.75 12.75
N LEU A 97 11.99 15.28 12.47
CA LEU A 97 11.01 14.91 13.49
C LEU A 97 11.09 13.43 13.86
N SER A 98 10.81 13.13 15.13
CA SER A 98 10.67 11.77 15.64
C SER A 98 9.22 11.29 15.52
N PRO A 99 8.94 9.96 15.56
CA PRO A 99 7.58 9.44 15.52
C PRO A 99 6.63 10.01 16.58
N THR A 100 7.17 10.45 17.73
CA THR A 100 6.38 11.00 18.85
C THR A 100 6.00 12.46 18.66
N ASP A 101 6.57 13.15 17.66
CA ASP A 101 6.24 14.55 17.37
C ASP A 101 4.97 14.67 16.50
N PHE A 102 4.44 13.55 16.02
CA PHE A 102 3.23 13.51 15.21
C PHE A 102 1.98 13.22 16.03
N PRO A 103 0.79 13.73 15.60
CA PRO A 103 -0.47 13.38 16.24
C PRO A 103 -0.82 11.91 16.06
N ILE A 104 -1.70 11.42 16.94
CA ILE A 104 -2.34 10.10 16.83
C ILE A 104 -3.86 10.26 16.69
N PHE A 105 -4.61 9.19 16.42
CA PHE A 105 -6.05 9.29 16.19
C PHE A 105 -6.84 9.79 17.40
N SER A 106 -6.39 9.53 18.63
CA SER A 106 -7.01 10.13 19.83
C SER A 106 -6.95 11.65 19.82
N ASP A 107 -5.90 12.26 19.27
CA ASP A 107 -5.77 13.72 19.19
C ASP A 107 -6.73 14.29 18.13
N LEU A 108 -6.84 13.61 16.97
CA LEU A 108 -7.83 13.96 15.95
C LEU A 108 -9.25 13.85 16.48
N TYR A 109 -9.57 12.77 17.17
CA TYR A 109 -10.89 12.51 17.72
C TYR A 109 -11.31 13.57 18.74
N LYS A 110 -10.41 13.94 19.69
CA LYS A 110 -10.63 15.01 20.66
C LYS A 110 -10.90 16.34 19.95
N LEU A 111 -10.10 16.69 18.94
CA LEU A 111 -10.28 17.90 18.18
C LEU A 111 -11.66 17.95 17.49
N VAL A 112 -12.07 16.86 16.87
CA VAL A 112 -13.39 16.76 16.21
C VAL A 112 -14.53 16.90 17.23
N GLN A 113 -14.40 16.28 18.43
CA GLN A 113 -15.37 16.43 19.52
C GLN A 113 -15.46 17.86 20.06
N GLU A 114 -14.32 18.57 20.18
CA GLU A 114 -14.30 19.99 20.55
C GLU A 114 -15.04 20.85 19.53
N LYS A 115 -14.80 20.63 18.24
CA LYS A 115 -15.47 21.32 17.13
C LYS A 115 -16.99 21.05 17.11
N ALA A 116 -17.40 19.83 17.42
CA ALA A 116 -18.83 19.49 17.52
C ALA A 116 -19.60 20.34 18.54
N LYS A 117 -18.91 20.83 19.58
CA LYS A 117 -19.52 21.67 20.63
C LYS A 117 -19.47 23.16 20.33
N SER A 118 -18.52 23.62 19.52
CA SER A 118 -18.20 25.04 19.35
C SER A 118 -18.45 25.61 17.95
N GLU A 119 -18.49 24.76 16.93
CA GLU A 119 -18.60 25.22 15.54
C GLU A 119 -20.07 25.27 15.06
N ARG A 120 -20.32 26.12 14.07
CA ARG A 120 -21.65 26.27 13.45
C ARG A 120 -22.13 24.96 12.80
N GLU A 121 -21.22 24.18 12.23
CA GLU A 121 -21.44 22.87 11.65
C GLU A 121 -21.35 21.73 12.67
N GLY A 122 -21.63 22.00 13.95
CA GLY A 122 -21.48 21.05 15.08
C GLY A 122 -22.07 19.67 14.84
N LYS A 123 -23.21 19.59 14.13
CA LYS A 123 -23.82 18.30 13.78
C LYS A 123 -22.91 17.48 12.86
N THR A 124 -22.31 18.09 11.82
CA THR A 124 -21.40 17.36 10.90
C THR A 124 -20.15 16.86 11.63
N TYR A 125 -19.61 17.65 12.56
CA TYR A 125 -18.50 17.21 13.40
C TYR A 125 -18.90 16.10 14.36
N ALA A 126 -20.11 16.14 14.95
CA ALA A 126 -20.61 15.08 15.82
C ALA A 126 -20.80 13.76 15.05
N ASP A 127 -21.38 13.81 13.85
CA ASP A 127 -21.52 12.65 12.97
C ASP A 127 -20.14 12.10 12.57
N LEU A 128 -19.16 12.97 12.26
CA LEU A 128 -17.79 12.57 11.97
C LEU A 128 -17.12 11.93 13.19
N ALA A 129 -17.31 12.47 14.40
CA ALA A 129 -16.77 11.89 15.62
C ALA A 129 -17.27 10.45 15.84
N LEU A 130 -18.57 10.17 15.57
CA LEU A 130 -19.11 8.81 15.65
C LEU A 130 -18.39 7.84 14.68
N LEU A 131 -18.08 8.30 13.46
CA LEU A 131 -17.39 7.49 12.45
C LEU A 131 -15.90 7.27 12.79
N LEU A 132 -15.29 8.18 13.54
CA LEU A 132 -13.89 8.08 13.99
C LEU A 132 -13.72 7.34 15.33
N TYR A 133 -14.82 6.95 15.99
CA TYR A 133 -14.74 6.33 17.31
C TYR A 133 -13.90 5.04 17.28
N ASP A 134 -14.15 4.13 16.35
CA ASP A 134 -13.48 2.83 16.33
C ASP A 134 -11.97 2.96 16.10
N ILE A 135 -11.52 3.87 15.24
CA ILE A 135 -10.09 4.06 14.98
C ILE A 135 -9.37 4.77 16.13
N ALA A 136 -10.09 5.57 16.95
CA ALA A 136 -9.50 6.35 18.03
C ALA A 136 -9.59 5.66 19.41
N GLU A 137 -10.74 5.04 19.72
CA GLU A 137 -11.04 4.49 21.05
C GLU A 137 -11.70 3.11 21.02
N GLY A 138 -12.17 2.66 19.84
CA GLY A 138 -12.82 1.37 19.65
C GLY A 138 -11.84 0.26 19.27
N ALA A 139 -12.36 -0.79 18.62
CA ALA A 139 -11.61 -2.01 18.31
C ALA A 139 -10.42 -1.76 17.37
N ASP A 140 -10.57 -0.87 16.39
CA ASP A 140 -9.55 -0.58 15.39
C ASP A 140 -8.43 0.33 15.92
N SER A 141 -8.61 0.94 17.10
CA SER A 141 -7.58 1.77 17.76
C SER A 141 -6.28 1.00 18.00
N PHE A 142 -6.38 -0.30 18.25
CA PHE A 142 -5.22 -1.16 18.43
C PHE A 142 -4.30 -1.20 17.19
N ILE A 143 -4.85 -1.04 16.00
CA ILE A 143 -4.10 -1.11 14.74
C ILE A 143 -3.36 0.21 14.46
N TRP A 144 -3.99 1.36 14.71
CA TRP A 144 -3.51 2.65 14.20
C TRP A 144 -3.35 3.77 15.23
N ASN A 145 -3.96 3.65 16.41
CA ASN A 145 -3.94 4.73 17.40
C ASN A 145 -2.69 4.67 18.29
N GLY A 146 -1.57 5.03 17.74
CA GLY A 146 -0.30 5.08 18.47
C GLY A 146 0.84 5.57 17.58
N TYR A 147 1.99 5.81 18.16
CA TYR A 147 3.19 6.20 17.43
C TYR A 147 3.78 5.04 16.65
N THR A 148 4.37 5.32 15.49
CA THR A 148 5.05 4.29 14.71
C THR A 148 6.14 3.62 15.54
N SER A 149 6.04 2.31 15.67
CA SER A 149 6.96 1.46 16.41
C SER A 149 7.67 0.45 15.53
N VAL A 150 7.27 0.35 14.25
CA VAL A 150 7.94 -0.48 13.26
C VAL A 150 9.32 0.08 13.02
N SER A 151 10.35 -0.73 13.24
CA SER A 151 11.75 -0.44 12.93
C SER A 151 12.42 -1.76 12.60
N SER A 152 13.17 -1.81 11.51
CA SER A 152 13.98 -2.96 11.14
C SER A 152 15.22 -2.52 10.41
N ASP A 153 16.38 -2.98 10.91
CA ASP A 153 17.68 -2.89 10.23
C ASP A 153 18.04 -4.23 9.56
N ALA A 154 17.06 -5.13 9.43
CA ALA A 154 17.28 -6.44 8.86
C ALA A 154 17.31 -6.39 7.33
N GLN A 155 18.11 -7.26 6.72
CA GLN A 155 18.17 -7.41 5.27
C GLN A 155 16.85 -7.93 4.66
N ILE A 156 16.05 -8.64 5.45
CA ILE A 156 14.74 -9.17 5.07
C ILE A 156 13.77 -8.80 6.17
N THR A 157 12.72 -8.07 5.82
CA THR A 157 11.62 -7.74 6.73
C THR A 157 10.33 -8.32 6.20
N VAL A 158 9.60 -9.05 7.03
CA VAL A 158 8.26 -9.57 6.71
C VAL A 158 7.24 -8.80 7.51
N MET A 159 6.36 -8.09 6.82
CA MET A 159 5.19 -7.44 7.40
C MET A 159 4.03 -8.44 7.42
N ASP A 160 3.82 -9.09 8.56
CA ASP A 160 2.74 -10.07 8.71
C ASP A 160 1.40 -9.38 8.94
N THR A 161 0.44 -9.68 8.08
CA THR A 161 -0.93 -9.17 8.13
C THR A 161 -1.96 -10.27 8.42
N HIS A 162 -1.51 -11.47 8.81
CA HIS A 162 -2.40 -12.63 9.01
C HIS A 162 -3.54 -12.33 9.98
N ALA A 163 -3.28 -11.61 11.06
CA ALA A 163 -4.30 -11.25 12.04
C ALA A 163 -5.41 -10.34 11.49
N LEU A 164 -5.20 -9.67 10.35
CA LEU A 164 -6.26 -8.90 9.67
C LEU A 164 -7.30 -9.79 8.98
N GLN A 165 -7.05 -11.07 8.80
CA GLN A 165 -7.96 -11.99 8.12
C GLN A 165 -9.35 -12.01 8.76
N GLU A 166 -9.41 -11.84 10.07
CA GLU A 166 -10.65 -11.81 10.86
C GLU A 166 -11.31 -10.42 10.90
N THR A 167 -10.72 -9.39 10.28
CA THR A 167 -11.28 -8.03 10.25
C THR A 167 -12.12 -7.77 8.99
N GLY A 168 -12.83 -6.64 8.96
CA GLY A 168 -13.57 -6.21 7.76
C GLY A 168 -12.66 -5.85 6.59
N ASP A 169 -13.18 -5.98 5.37
CA ASP A 169 -12.40 -5.69 4.15
C ASP A 169 -11.89 -4.25 4.07
N ASN A 170 -12.64 -3.29 4.59
CA ASN A 170 -12.20 -1.90 4.69
C ASN A 170 -10.95 -1.76 5.58
N VAL A 171 -10.91 -2.45 6.71
CA VAL A 171 -9.75 -2.45 7.64
C VAL A 171 -8.53 -3.09 6.94
N LYS A 172 -8.71 -4.26 6.32
CA LYS A 172 -7.65 -4.94 5.56
C LYS A 172 -7.05 -4.02 4.50
N ARG A 173 -7.89 -3.49 3.60
CA ARG A 173 -7.46 -2.61 2.50
C ARG A 173 -6.75 -1.36 3.00
N THR A 174 -7.28 -0.76 4.07
CA THR A 174 -6.70 0.43 4.68
C THR A 174 -5.32 0.15 5.27
N GLN A 175 -5.15 -0.97 5.97
CA GLN A 175 -3.86 -1.34 6.54
C GLN A 175 -2.85 -1.73 5.46
N TYR A 176 -3.26 -2.44 4.41
CA TYR A 176 -2.39 -2.70 3.26
C TYR A 176 -1.90 -1.40 2.61
N PHE A 177 -2.80 -0.43 2.41
CA PHE A 177 -2.43 0.88 1.90
C PHE A 177 -1.46 1.61 2.84
N ASN A 178 -1.69 1.57 4.16
CA ASN A 178 -0.81 2.17 5.16
C ASN A 178 0.58 1.54 5.16
N ILE A 179 0.67 0.20 5.09
CA ILE A 179 1.94 -0.54 4.96
C ILE A 179 2.65 -0.14 3.66
N LEU A 180 1.94 -0.11 2.53
CA LEU A 180 2.55 0.26 1.24
C LEU A 180 3.12 1.69 1.26
N THR A 181 2.46 2.64 1.92
CA THR A 181 2.99 4.00 2.07
C THR A 181 4.25 4.04 2.93
N TYR A 182 4.30 3.22 3.99
CA TYR A 182 5.48 3.05 4.82
C TYR A 182 6.63 2.40 4.03
N ASP A 183 6.36 1.31 3.34
CA ASP A 183 7.37 0.58 2.56
C ASP A 183 7.94 1.45 1.43
N TRP A 184 7.09 2.28 0.80
CA TRP A 184 7.54 3.23 -0.20
C TRP A 184 8.55 4.25 0.36
N GLU A 185 8.31 4.76 1.57
CA GLU A 185 9.29 5.61 2.26
C GLU A 185 10.63 4.88 2.45
N GLN A 186 10.59 3.63 2.93
CA GLN A 186 11.81 2.85 3.13
C GLN A 186 12.55 2.59 1.80
N MET A 187 11.83 2.24 0.75
CA MET A 187 12.40 2.00 -0.59
C MET A 187 13.04 3.24 -1.20
N SER A 188 12.47 4.40 -0.94
CA SER A 188 12.87 5.65 -1.59
C SER A 188 13.87 6.49 -0.79
N ARG A 189 14.21 6.05 0.42
CA ARG A 189 15.09 6.79 1.34
C ARG A 189 16.54 6.88 0.88
N ASP A 190 17.08 5.77 0.36
CA ASP A 190 18.46 5.70 -0.13
C ASP A 190 18.50 5.05 -1.52
N ARG A 191 18.93 5.82 -2.52
CA ARG A 191 19.03 5.36 -3.91
C ARG A 191 20.23 4.43 -4.16
N ASN A 192 21.16 4.33 -3.21
CA ASN A 192 22.31 3.42 -3.32
C ASN A 192 21.97 2.01 -2.84
N GLU A 193 20.86 1.84 -2.14
CA GLU A 193 20.37 0.54 -1.69
C GLU A 193 19.41 -0.06 -2.72
N ARG A 194 19.60 -1.35 -3.02
CA ARG A 194 18.67 -2.12 -3.84
C ARG A 194 17.60 -2.73 -2.96
N VAL A 195 16.36 -2.34 -3.18
CA VAL A 195 15.22 -2.81 -2.40
C VAL A 195 14.26 -3.61 -3.26
N LEU A 196 13.83 -4.78 -2.78
CA LEU A 196 12.77 -5.58 -3.39
C LEU A 196 11.58 -5.64 -2.41
N LEU A 197 10.47 -5.02 -2.79
CA LEU A 197 9.20 -5.15 -2.10
C LEU A 197 8.35 -6.22 -2.79
N ILE A 198 7.86 -7.20 -2.02
CA ILE A 198 6.92 -8.21 -2.51
C ILE A 198 5.57 -8.00 -1.83
N CYS A 199 4.57 -7.65 -2.61
CA CYS A 199 3.20 -7.49 -2.17
C CYS A 199 2.42 -8.78 -2.49
N ASP A 200 2.21 -9.60 -1.49
CA ASP A 200 1.27 -10.73 -1.59
C ASP A 200 -0.16 -10.22 -1.37
N GLU A 201 -1.13 -10.93 -1.92
CA GLU A 201 -2.56 -10.55 -1.86
C GLU A 201 -2.83 -9.13 -2.39
N ALA A 202 -2.13 -8.73 -3.47
CA ALA A 202 -2.19 -7.37 -3.99
C ALA A 202 -3.60 -6.93 -4.46
N TYR A 203 -4.53 -7.89 -4.67
CA TYR A 203 -5.94 -7.56 -4.93
C TYR A 203 -6.60 -6.74 -3.80
N LEU A 204 -6.06 -6.78 -2.57
CA LEU A 204 -6.54 -5.95 -1.45
C LEU A 204 -6.31 -4.45 -1.70
N MET A 205 -5.39 -4.10 -2.59
CA MET A 205 -5.20 -2.71 -3.04
C MET A 205 -6.23 -2.27 -4.08
N ILE A 206 -7.07 -3.18 -4.55
CA ILE A 206 -8.03 -2.92 -5.62
C ILE A 206 -9.38 -2.63 -5.00
N ASP A 207 -9.81 -1.36 -5.06
CA ASP A 207 -11.15 -0.96 -4.71
C ASP A 207 -11.74 -0.10 -5.82
N GLN A 208 -12.86 -0.55 -6.41
CA GLN A 208 -13.53 0.17 -7.49
C GLN A 208 -14.12 1.52 -7.02
N LYS A 209 -14.41 1.66 -5.73
CA LYS A 209 -14.93 2.90 -5.13
C LYS A 209 -13.81 3.87 -4.75
N VAL A 210 -12.58 3.36 -4.58
CA VAL A 210 -11.40 4.15 -4.22
C VAL A 210 -10.26 3.83 -5.20
N PRO A 211 -10.40 4.20 -6.50
CA PRO A 211 -9.41 3.89 -7.52
C PRO A 211 -8.04 4.54 -7.25
N GLN A 212 -7.99 5.53 -6.36
CA GLN A 212 -6.77 6.24 -5.98
C GLN A 212 -5.72 5.31 -5.34
N SER A 213 -6.14 4.28 -4.61
CA SER A 213 -5.22 3.28 -4.05
C SER A 213 -4.46 2.53 -5.15
N LEU A 214 -5.18 2.16 -6.22
CA LEU A 214 -4.59 1.51 -7.39
C LEU A 214 -3.69 2.46 -8.18
N VAL A 215 -4.08 3.73 -8.30
CA VAL A 215 -3.24 4.79 -8.91
C VAL A 215 -1.94 4.95 -8.11
N TYR A 216 -2.02 4.93 -6.78
CA TYR A 216 -0.85 5.01 -5.91
C TYR A 216 0.11 3.83 -6.18
N LEU A 217 -0.40 2.59 -6.16
CA LEU A 217 0.39 1.38 -6.46
C LEU A 217 1.06 1.46 -7.84
N ARG A 218 0.29 1.87 -8.87
CA ARG A 218 0.83 2.08 -10.21
C ARG A 218 1.99 3.10 -10.22
N ASN A 219 1.86 4.19 -9.48
CA ASN A 219 2.88 5.23 -9.41
C ASN A 219 4.13 4.73 -8.70
N VAL A 220 3.98 3.95 -7.60
CA VAL A 220 5.10 3.26 -6.95
C VAL A 220 5.84 2.37 -7.96
N MET A 221 5.12 1.54 -8.71
CA MET A 221 5.74 0.66 -9.73
C MET A 221 6.53 1.43 -10.80
N LYS A 222 5.96 2.52 -11.32
CA LYS A 222 6.63 3.34 -12.33
C LYS A 222 7.92 3.98 -11.82
N ARG A 223 7.93 4.38 -10.55
CA ARG A 223 9.03 5.09 -9.91
C ARG A 223 10.12 4.18 -9.35
N ALA A 224 9.78 2.95 -8.95
CA ALA A 224 10.67 2.01 -8.28
C ALA A 224 12.05 1.92 -8.96
N ARG A 225 12.09 1.86 -10.30
CA ARG A 225 13.35 1.80 -11.06
C ARG A 225 14.29 2.99 -10.80
N LYS A 226 13.76 4.18 -10.57
CA LYS A 226 14.58 5.38 -10.30
C LYS A 226 15.24 5.33 -8.92
N TYR A 227 14.75 4.46 -8.03
CA TYR A 227 15.29 4.25 -6.67
C TYR A 227 16.03 2.91 -6.54
N GLU A 228 16.51 2.31 -7.65
CA GLU A 228 17.12 0.99 -7.64
C GLU A 228 16.25 -0.07 -6.94
N ALA A 229 14.93 0.15 -6.97
CA ALA A 229 13.96 -0.70 -6.31
C ALA A 229 13.15 -1.53 -7.32
N ALA A 230 12.67 -2.68 -6.86
CA ALA A 230 11.77 -3.54 -7.62
C ALA A 230 10.51 -3.85 -6.81
N LEU A 231 9.38 -3.94 -7.50
CA LEU A 231 8.09 -4.31 -6.90
C LEU A 231 7.61 -5.62 -7.53
N GLY A 232 7.40 -6.64 -6.69
CA GLY A 232 6.72 -7.88 -7.03
C GLY A 232 5.27 -7.85 -6.55
N ILE A 233 4.33 -8.12 -7.45
CA ILE A 233 2.91 -8.19 -7.14
C ILE A 233 2.45 -9.62 -7.32
N ILE A 234 1.82 -10.19 -6.30
CA ILE A 234 1.22 -11.52 -6.32
C ILE A 234 -0.29 -11.37 -6.14
N SER A 235 -1.06 -11.98 -7.02
CA SER A 235 -2.52 -11.99 -6.97
C SER A 235 -3.07 -13.30 -7.48
N HIS A 236 -4.24 -13.67 -6.98
CA HIS A 236 -4.93 -14.90 -7.38
C HIS A 236 -5.67 -14.77 -8.72
N SER A 237 -6.06 -13.56 -9.11
CA SER A 237 -6.86 -13.33 -10.31
C SER A 237 -6.47 -12.03 -11.01
N LEU A 238 -6.33 -12.11 -12.34
CA LEU A 238 -6.15 -10.92 -13.18
C LEU A 238 -7.44 -10.13 -13.37
N VAL A 239 -8.59 -10.79 -13.21
CA VAL A 239 -9.92 -10.18 -13.39
C VAL A 239 -10.12 -9.02 -12.42
N ASP A 240 -9.56 -9.12 -11.21
CA ASP A 240 -9.69 -8.08 -10.19
C ASP A 240 -9.10 -6.75 -10.64
N PHE A 241 -8.09 -6.78 -11.53
CA PHE A 241 -7.47 -5.57 -12.10
C PHE A 241 -8.22 -4.98 -13.29
N LEU A 242 -9.18 -5.71 -13.87
CA LEU A 242 -9.82 -5.35 -15.14
C LEU A 242 -11.27 -4.88 -14.98
N GLY A 243 -11.73 -4.61 -13.75
CA GLY A 243 -13.06 -4.05 -13.50
C GLY A 243 -13.26 -2.71 -14.24
N ASP A 244 -14.46 -2.49 -14.80
CA ASP A 244 -14.73 -1.35 -15.70
C ASP A 244 -14.32 0.02 -15.11
N ALA A 245 -14.57 0.23 -13.82
CA ALA A 245 -14.26 1.50 -13.15
C ALA A 245 -12.76 1.77 -12.96
N ILE A 246 -11.93 0.73 -13.03
CA ILE A 246 -10.49 0.78 -12.72
C ILE A 246 -9.60 0.24 -13.85
N LYS A 247 -10.20 -0.23 -14.94
CA LYS A 247 -9.53 -0.94 -16.03
C LYS A 247 -8.27 -0.25 -16.54
N GLN A 248 -8.33 1.06 -16.76
CA GLN A 248 -7.18 1.82 -17.24
C GLN A 248 -5.98 1.83 -16.28
N TYR A 249 -6.22 1.74 -14.98
CA TYR A 249 -5.17 1.72 -13.95
C TYR A 249 -4.68 0.29 -13.72
N GLY A 250 -5.59 -0.67 -13.68
CA GLY A 250 -5.27 -2.08 -13.53
C GLY A 250 -4.52 -2.64 -14.74
N GLN A 251 -4.93 -2.28 -15.95
CA GLN A 251 -4.23 -2.63 -17.18
C GLN A 251 -2.75 -2.19 -17.12
N ALA A 252 -2.50 -0.97 -16.66
CA ALA A 252 -1.13 -0.47 -16.54
C ALA A 252 -0.29 -1.30 -15.55
N LEU A 253 -0.88 -1.81 -14.47
CA LEU A 253 -0.18 -2.70 -13.53
C LEU A 253 0.14 -4.06 -14.13
N LEU A 254 -0.66 -4.53 -15.07
CA LEU A 254 -0.42 -5.78 -15.80
C LEU A 254 0.62 -5.60 -16.93
N ASP A 255 0.72 -4.40 -17.50
CA ASP A 255 1.62 -4.11 -18.62
C ASP A 255 3.03 -3.70 -18.17
N ILE A 256 3.16 -2.92 -17.08
CA ILE A 256 4.44 -2.38 -16.59
C ILE A 256 5.46 -3.49 -16.24
N PRO A 257 5.11 -4.62 -15.59
CA PRO A 257 6.09 -5.63 -15.21
C PRO A 257 6.78 -6.25 -16.43
N CYS A 258 8.11 -6.22 -16.45
CA CYS A 258 8.90 -6.90 -17.46
C CYS A 258 9.02 -8.42 -17.24
N TYR A 259 8.77 -8.87 -16.02
CA TYR A 259 8.72 -10.29 -15.64
C TYR A 259 7.29 -10.65 -15.22
N LYS A 260 6.71 -11.67 -15.82
CA LYS A 260 5.39 -12.19 -15.47
C LYS A 260 5.46 -13.71 -15.30
N ILE A 261 4.88 -14.22 -14.24
CA ILE A 261 4.80 -15.66 -13.94
C ILE A 261 3.33 -16.01 -13.84
N LEU A 262 2.82 -16.70 -14.86
CA LEU A 262 1.44 -17.17 -14.88
C LEU A 262 1.40 -18.62 -14.42
N MET A 263 0.76 -18.85 -13.28
CA MET A 263 0.56 -20.16 -12.68
C MET A 263 -0.72 -20.80 -13.21
N GLY A 264 -0.96 -22.07 -12.85
CA GLY A 264 -2.16 -22.80 -13.25
C GLY A 264 -3.46 -22.07 -12.84
N THR A 265 -4.41 -21.97 -13.76
CA THR A 265 -5.67 -21.25 -13.57
C THR A 265 -6.84 -22.04 -14.18
N ASP A 266 -8.07 -21.57 -14.00
CA ASP A 266 -9.29 -22.23 -14.49
C ASP A 266 -10.10 -21.38 -15.48
N GLY A 267 -11.12 -22.03 -16.01
CA GLY A 267 -11.99 -21.61 -17.10
C GLY A 267 -12.16 -20.11 -17.35
N LYS A 268 -12.78 -19.38 -16.42
CA LYS A 268 -13.06 -17.94 -16.64
C LYS A 268 -11.77 -17.11 -16.60
N ASN A 269 -10.95 -17.33 -15.58
CA ASN A 269 -9.67 -16.63 -15.42
C ASN A 269 -8.71 -16.96 -16.57
N LEU A 270 -8.74 -18.22 -17.09
CA LEU A 270 -7.94 -18.61 -18.24
C LEU A 270 -8.31 -17.80 -19.48
N LYS A 271 -9.60 -17.68 -19.78
CA LYS A 271 -10.06 -16.95 -20.96
C LYS A 271 -9.55 -15.49 -20.92
N GLU A 272 -9.75 -14.81 -19.81
CA GLU A 272 -9.33 -13.42 -19.66
C GLU A 272 -7.80 -13.27 -19.69
N THR A 273 -7.06 -14.23 -19.12
CA THR A 273 -5.59 -14.27 -19.20
C THR A 273 -5.13 -14.52 -20.64
N ALA A 274 -5.78 -15.42 -21.36
CA ALA A 274 -5.47 -15.73 -22.75
C ALA A 274 -5.73 -14.54 -23.67
N ASP A 275 -6.87 -13.88 -23.50
CA ASP A 275 -7.24 -12.69 -24.27
C ASP A 275 -6.28 -11.51 -23.97
N LEU A 276 -5.86 -11.36 -22.69
CA LEU A 276 -4.97 -10.25 -22.26
C LEU A 276 -3.55 -10.41 -22.82
N TYR A 277 -3.03 -11.62 -22.88
CA TYR A 277 -1.64 -11.90 -23.26
C TYR A 277 -1.48 -12.62 -24.59
N ASP A 278 -2.55 -12.78 -25.38
CA ASP A 278 -2.56 -13.53 -26.66
C ASP A 278 -1.90 -14.92 -26.52
N LEU A 279 -2.40 -15.72 -25.56
CA LEU A 279 -1.81 -17.03 -25.28
C LEU A 279 -2.14 -18.03 -26.38
N THR A 280 -1.12 -18.77 -26.83
CA THR A 280 -1.30 -19.91 -27.75
C THR A 280 -2.06 -21.06 -27.07
N GLU A 281 -2.61 -21.99 -27.86
CA GLU A 281 -3.30 -23.17 -27.34
C GLU A 281 -2.41 -23.96 -26.38
N ALA A 282 -1.15 -24.20 -26.73
CA ALA A 282 -0.20 -24.93 -25.88
C ALA A 282 0.07 -24.20 -24.53
N GLU A 283 0.12 -22.88 -24.52
CA GLU A 283 0.27 -22.08 -23.28
C GLU A 283 -1.01 -22.16 -22.43
N GLN A 284 -2.18 -22.14 -23.05
CA GLN A 284 -3.45 -22.32 -22.37
C GLN A 284 -3.57 -23.72 -21.75
N GLU A 285 -3.20 -24.78 -22.49
CA GLU A 285 -3.15 -26.16 -21.98
C GLU A 285 -2.19 -26.29 -20.78
N LEU A 286 -1.03 -25.62 -20.83
CA LEU A 286 -0.09 -25.59 -19.71
C LEU A 286 -0.76 -25.03 -18.46
N LEU A 287 -1.46 -23.89 -18.56
CA LEU A 287 -2.13 -23.26 -17.43
C LEU A 287 -3.34 -24.08 -16.94
N LEU A 288 -4.10 -24.69 -17.85
CA LEU A 288 -5.23 -25.58 -17.51
C LEU A 288 -4.78 -26.85 -16.79
N SER A 289 -3.58 -27.34 -17.09
CA SER A 289 -3.05 -28.55 -16.45
C SER A 289 -2.95 -28.40 -14.93
N ARG A 290 -2.83 -27.19 -14.42
CA ARG A 290 -2.62 -26.86 -12.99
C ARG A 290 -1.52 -27.70 -12.35
N LYS A 291 -0.58 -28.14 -13.17
CA LYS A 291 0.51 -28.99 -12.70
C LYS A 291 1.38 -28.17 -11.74
N ARG A 292 1.54 -28.69 -10.53
CA ARG A 292 2.25 -27.99 -9.46
C ARG A 292 3.69 -27.65 -9.84
N GLY A 293 4.11 -26.42 -9.55
CA GLY A 293 5.45 -25.91 -9.87
C GLY A 293 5.64 -25.55 -11.34
N HIS A 294 4.67 -25.79 -12.22
CA HIS A 294 4.74 -25.38 -13.61
C HIS A 294 4.13 -23.99 -13.80
N ALA A 295 4.78 -23.19 -14.63
CA ALA A 295 4.33 -21.83 -14.95
C ALA A 295 4.73 -21.43 -16.36
N LEU A 296 4.01 -20.48 -16.92
CA LEU A 296 4.42 -19.71 -18.07
C LEU A 296 5.18 -18.48 -17.58
N PHE A 297 6.46 -18.41 -17.88
CA PHE A 297 7.32 -17.27 -17.54
C PHE A 297 7.51 -16.38 -18.76
N MET A 298 7.16 -15.11 -18.61
CA MET A 298 7.24 -14.11 -19.67
C MET A 298 8.29 -13.06 -19.30
N VAL A 299 9.22 -12.80 -20.22
CA VAL A 299 10.28 -11.78 -20.10
C VAL A 299 10.33 -10.97 -21.38
N GLY A 300 9.71 -9.81 -21.37
CA GLY A 300 9.48 -9.03 -22.59
C GLY A 300 8.71 -9.89 -23.61
N ALA A 301 9.26 -10.08 -24.81
CA ALA A 301 8.66 -10.90 -25.86
C ALA A 301 8.92 -12.42 -25.73
N LYS A 302 9.77 -12.81 -24.81
CA LYS A 302 10.10 -14.24 -24.62
C LYS A 302 9.11 -14.90 -23.68
N ARG A 303 8.69 -16.12 -24.04
CA ARG A 303 7.76 -16.96 -23.27
C ARG A 303 8.39 -18.31 -23.05
N LEU A 304 8.42 -18.77 -21.82
CA LEU A 304 9.08 -20.00 -21.41
C LEU A 304 8.15 -20.80 -20.50
N HIS A 305 7.99 -22.08 -20.81
CA HIS A 305 7.47 -23.02 -19.83
C HIS A 305 8.57 -23.33 -18.83
N ILE A 306 8.35 -23.01 -17.56
CA ILE A 306 9.28 -23.29 -16.48
C ILE A 306 8.69 -24.25 -15.46
N GLN A 307 9.57 -24.99 -14.81
CA GLN A 307 9.23 -25.82 -13.66
C GLN A 307 10.09 -25.37 -12.48
N PHE A 308 9.45 -25.09 -11.37
CA PHE A 308 10.12 -24.77 -10.11
C PHE A 308 10.38 -26.07 -9.34
N ASP A 309 11.65 -26.41 -9.17
CA ASP A 309 12.08 -27.50 -8.30
C ASP A 309 12.47 -26.93 -6.93
N ILE A 310 11.81 -27.40 -5.89
CA ILE A 310 12.08 -26.99 -4.52
C ILE A 310 13.21 -27.88 -3.96
N PRO A 311 14.38 -27.31 -3.59
CA PRO A 311 15.45 -28.08 -2.97
C PRO A 311 14.99 -28.73 -1.66
N GLU A 312 15.40 -29.98 -1.40
CA GLU A 312 14.97 -30.76 -0.23
C GLU A 312 15.17 -30.05 1.11
N TYR A 313 16.26 -29.26 1.24
CA TYR A 313 16.55 -28.54 2.49
C TYR A 313 15.48 -27.51 2.85
N LYS A 314 14.67 -27.04 1.86
CA LYS A 314 13.57 -26.11 2.11
C LYS A 314 12.34 -26.78 2.69
N PHE A 315 12.18 -28.10 2.51
CA PHE A 315 10.99 -28.82 2.99
C PHE A 315 10.79 -28.74 4.50
N LYS A 316 11.87 -28.66 5.27
CA LYS A 316 11.77 -28.48 6.72
C LYS A 316 11.15 -27.12 7.14
N TYR A 317 11.17 -26.12 6.25
CA TYR A 317 10.62 -24.78 6.50
C TYR A 317 9.25 -24.60 5.85
N MET A 318 9.04 -25.21 4.69
CA MET A 318 7.86 -25.02 3.83
C MET A 318 6.89 -26.21 3.85
N GLY A 319 7.24 -27.30 4.53
CA GLY A 319 6.52 -28.59 4.45
C GLY A 319 6.74 -29.30 3.13
N ALA A 320 6.55 -30.63 3.12
CA ALA A 320 6.75 -31.49 1.93
C ALA A 320 5.85 -31.12 0.75
N ALA A 321 4.77 -30.41 1.02
CA ALA A 321 3.82 -29.97 0.01
C ALA A 321 4.02 -28.49 -0.43
N GLY A 322 5.06 -27.79 0.07
CA GLY A 322 5.28 -26.38 -0.25
C GLY A 322 4.22 -25.45 0.35
N GLY A 323 3.70 -25.81 1.48
CA GLY A 323 2.72 -25.12 2.28
C GLY A 323 2.26 -26.03 3.41
N ARG A 324 1.82 -25.46 4.50
CA ARG A 324 1.20 -26.19 5.62
C ARG A 324 -0.21 -26.64 5.25
#